data_2089e4455110840a973bb40997c42de2
#
_entry.id   2089e4455110840a973bb40997c42de2
#
_cell.length_a   1.000
_cell.length_b   1.000
_cell.length_c   1.000
_cell.angle_alpha   90.00
_cell.angle_beta   90.00
_cell.angle_gamma   90.00
#
_symmetry.space_group_name_H-M   'P 1'
#
loop_
_entity.id
_entity.type
_entity.pdbx_description
1 polymer ?
#
loop_
_entity_poly.entity_id
_entity_poly.type
_entity_poly.pdbx_seq_one_letter_code
_entity_poly.pdbx_strand_id
1 'polypeptide(L)'
;MTPSIAQFMRDLEQVWDAHQQALIQRRDLRAALAQLTAEPAILHIPAMTGGTGRQAVERFYADQFLPYVPDDLKLSRISRTVDRWRLVDETTVSFTHDRELPWLLPGVEPTFRRAEVLAIAVVGFDRTRIRSQRILWDHATLAAQLNITAPAATGLVR
;
A
#
# COMPACT_ATOMS: atom_id res chain seq x y z
N MET A 1 20.02 -24.21 11.91
CA MET A 1 20.55 -23.02 12.59
C MET A 1 19.49 -21.92 12.60
N THR A 2 19.22 -21.36 13.76
CA THR A 2 18.27 -20.24 13.87
C THR A 2 18.94 -18.97 13.30
N PRO A 3 18.29 -18.27 12.36
CA PRO A 3 18.85 -17.03 11.83
C PRO A 3 19.01 -15.98 12.94
N SER A 4 20.02 -15.11 12.82
CA SER A 4 20.20 -13.98 13.73
C SER A 4 19.02 -13.00 13.62
N ILE A 5 18.80 -12.19 14.65
CA ILE A 5 17.77 -11.14 14.62
C ILE A 5 18.02 -10.20 13.43
N ALA A 6 19.26 -9.83 13.16
CA ALA A 6 19.60 -9.00 12.01
C ALA A 6 19.23 -9.67 10.68
N GLN A 7 19.49 -10.96 10.54
CA GLN A 7 19.09 -11.71 9.34
C GLN A 7 17.58 -11.78 9.22
N PHE A 8 16.88 -12.05 10.31
CA PHE A 8 15.42 -12.09 10.32
C PHE A 8 14.81 -10.75 9.87
N MET A 9 15.34 -9.63 10.37
CA MET A 9 14.87 -8.31 9.93
C MET A 9 15.12 -8.06 8.45
N ARG A 10 16.27 -8.47 7.92
CA ARG A 10 16.52 -8.39 6.46
C ARG A 10 15.52 -9.25 5.67
N ASP A 11 15.16 -10.40 6.18
CA ASP A 11 14.15 -11.26 5.53
C ASP A 11 12.78 -10.57 5.48
N LEU A 12 12.38 -9.85 6.55
CA LEU A 12 11.15 -9.06 6.55
C LEU A 12 11.19 -7.94 5.50
N GLU A 13 12.30 -7.25 5.38
CA GLU A 13 12.49 -6.22 4.35
C GLU A 13 12.34 -6.81 2.95
N GLN A 14 12.95 -7.96 2.70
CA GLN A 14 12.84 -8.64 1.39
C GLN A 14 11.41 -9.08 1.09
N VAL A 15 10.68 -9.58 2.08
CA VAL A 15 9.27 -9.96 1.91
C VAL A 15 8.41 -8.76 1.52
N TRP A 16 8.58 -7.64 2.21
CA TRP A 16 7.84 -6.41 1.89
C TRP A 16 8.20 -5.88 0.51
N ASP A 17 9.48 -5.81 0.18
CA ASP A 17 9.94 -5.36 -1.14
C ASP A 17 9.39 -6.27 -2.26
N ALA A 18 9.41 -7.58 -2.06
CA ALA A 18 8.86 -8.54 -3.03
C ALA A 18 7.35 -8.36 -3.21
N HIS A 19 6.62 -8.10 -2.11
CA HIS A 19 5.18 -7.85 -2.17
C HIS A 19 4.84 -6.60 -2.97
N GLN A 20 5.57 -5.50 -2.73
CA GLN A 20 5.38 -4.26 -3.48
C GLN A 20 5.72 -4.44 -4.97
N GLN A 21 6.80 -5.15 -5.28
CA GLN A 21 7.18 -5.44 -6.66
C GLN A 21 6.11 -6.27 -7.37
N ALA A 22 5.55 -7.27 -6.70
CA ALA A 22 4.48 -8.10 -7.25
C ALA A 22 3.24 -7.26 -7.59
N LEU A 23 2.86 -6.32 -6.73
CA LEU A 23 1.69 -5.47 -6.94
C LEU A 23 1.91 -4.37 -7.97
N ILE A 24 3.02 -3.65 -7.87
CA ILE A 24 3.24 -2.41 -8.63
C ILE A 24 3.91 -2.69 -9.98
N GLN A 25 4.95 -3.49 -10.01
CA GLN A 25 5.75 -3.70 -11.20
C GLN A 25 5.25 -4.87 -12.04
N ARG A 26 5.01 -6.02 -11.41
CA ARG A 26 4.62 -7.24 -12.12
C ARG A 26 3.12 -7.43 -12.24
N ARG A 27 2.34 -6.76 -11.41
CA ARG A 27 0.87 -6.89 -11.32
C ARG A 27 0.44 -8.34 -11.21
N ASP A 28 1.16 -9.07 -10.38
CA ASP A 28 1.00 -10.50 -10.17
C ASP A 28 0.27 -10.74 -8.85
N LEU A 29 -1.04 -10.94 -8.93
CA LEU A 29 -1.89 -11.18 -7.77
C LEU A 29 -1.44 -12.40 -6.97
N ARG A 30 -1.12 -13.48 -7.65
CA ARG A 30 -0.73 -14.73 -6.99
C ARG A 30 0.56 -14.58 -6.20
N ALA A 31 1.55 -13.91 -6.79
CA ALA A 31 2.81 -13.63 -6.11
C ALA A 31 2.60 -12.71 -4.90
N ALA A 32 1.75 -11.69 -5.03
CA ALA A 32 1.43 -10.79 -3.92
C ALA A 32 0.75 -11.54 -2.76
N LEU A 33 -0.24 -12.39 -3.05
CA LEU A 33 -0.94 -13.17 -2.03
C LEU A 33 -0.04 -14.19 -1.34
N ALA A 34 0.98 -14.70 -2.02
CA ALA A 34 1.92 -15.66 -1.45
C ALA A 34 2.74 -15.09 -0.28
N GLN A 35 2.88 -13.77 -0.19
CA GLN A 35 3.60 -13.10 0.90
C GLN A 35 2.76 -12.89 2.16
N LEU A 36 1.46 -13.17 2.08
CA LEU A 36 0.50 -12.86 3.14
C LEU A 36 0.24 -14.06 4.06
N THR A 37 -0.16 -13.77 5.30
CA THR A 37 -0.69 -14.79 6.21
C THR A 37 -2.04 -15.32 5.74
N ALA A 38 -2.58 -16.33 6.43
CA ALA A 38 -3.91 -16.89 6.11
C ALA A 38 -5.04 -15.88 6.32
N GLU A 39 -4.90 -14.96 7.29
CA GLU A 39 -5.91 -13.95 7.65
C GLU A 39 -5.31 -12.53 7.60
N PRO A 40 -4.94 -12.04 6.41
CA PRO A 40 -4.32 -10.73 6.28
C PRO A 40 -5.35 -9.60 6.36
N ALA A 41 -4.86 -8.38 6.61
CA ALA A 41 -5.66 -7.18 6.51
C ALA A 41 -4.87 -6.09 5.78
N ILE A 42 -5.57 -5.28 5.00
CA ILE A 42 -5.02 -4.09 4.37
C ILE A 42 -5.98 -2.93 4.49
N LEU A 43 -5.46 -1.73 4.77
CA LEU A 43 -6.23 -0.51 4.88
C LEU A 43 -5.45 0.67 4.30
N HIS A 44 -6.03 1.34 3.32
CA HIS A 44 -5.59 2.63 2.83
C HIS A 44 -6.35 3.75 3.54
N ILE A 45 -5.64 4.70 4.11
CA ILE A 45 -6.18 5.82 4.89
C ILE A 45 -5.81 7.13 4.18
N PRO A 46 -6.73 8.09 3.99
CA PRO A 46 -8.07 8.20 4.56
C PRO A 46 -9.20 7.57 3.74
N ALA A 47 -8.92 7.00 2.57
CA ALA A 47 -9.95 6.42 1.70
C ALA A 47 -10.74 5.28 2.37
N MET A 48 -10.17 4.64 3.39
CA MET A 48 -10.73 3.51 4.14
C MET A 48 -11.06 2.32 3.24
N THR A 49 -10.19 2.07 2.26
CA THR A 49 -10.31 0.97 1.31
C THR A 49 -9.34 -0.15 1.67
N GLY A 50 -9.68 -1.36 1.28
CA GLY A 50 -8.89 -2.54 1.58
C GLY A 50 -9.78 -3.73 1.89
N GLY A 51 -9.35 -4.55 2.83
CA GLY A 51 -10.10 -5.73 3.25
C GLY A 51 -9.49 -6.41 4.47
N THR A 52 -10.31 -7.19 5.14
CA THR A 52 -9.90 -8.03 6.25
C THR A 52 -10.24 -9.48 5.91
N GLY A 53 -9.27 -10.38 6.08
CA GLY A 53 -9.36 -11.77 5.68
C GLY A 53 -8.89 -12.00 4.22
N ARG A 54 -8.46 -13.23 3.94
CA ARG A 54 -7.82 -13.54 2.66
C ARG A 54 -8.72 -13.28 1.45
N GLN A 55 -9.99 -13.68 1.51
CA GLN A 55 -10.91 -13.46 0.40
C GLN A 55 -11.16 -11.97 0.13
N ALA A 56 -11.34 -11.17 1.18
CA ALA A 56 -11.58 -9.75 1.04
C ALA A 56 -10.34 -9.02 0.49
N VAL A 57 -9.14 -9.39 0.94
CA VAL A 57 -7.88 -8.84 0.43
C VAL A 57 -7.65 -9.23 -1.02
N GLU A 58 -7.92 -10.48 -1.37
CA GLU A 58 -7.82 -10.95 -2.76
C GLU A 58 -8.77 -10.17 -3.69
N ARG A 59 -10.03 -10.02 -3.30
CA ARG A 59 -11.01 -9.22 -4.06
C ARG A 59 -10.58 -7.76 -4.18
N PHE A 60 -10.08 -7.18 -3.09
CA PHE A 60 -9.58 -5.81 -3.13
C PHE A 60 -8.45 -5.64 -4.16
N TYR A 61 -7.46 -6.52 -4.12
CA TYR A 61 -6.36 -6.44 -5.09
C TYR A 61 -6.82 -6.72 -6.52
N ALA A 62 -7.67 -7.72 -6.73
CA ALA A 62 -8.12 -8.10 -8.06
C ALA A 62 -9.05 -7.05 -8.70
N ASP A 63 -9.98 -6.50 -7.91
CA ASP A 63 -11.08 -5.72 -8.44
C ASP A 63 -10.90 -4.20 -8.27
N GLN A 64 -10.15 -3.75 -7.25
CA GLN A 64 -10.05 -2.34 -6.90
C GLN A 64 -8.63 -1.77 -7.01
N PHE A 65 -7.62 -2.59 -7.02
CA PHE A 65 -6.23 -2.14 -7.00
C PHE A 65 -5.49 -2.41 -8.31
N LEU A 66 -5.26 -3.67 -8.65
CA LEU A 66 -4.40 -4.03 -9.79
C LEU A 66 -4.86 -3.45 -11.13
N PRO A 67 -6.18 -3.43 -11.47
CA PRO A 67 -6.63 -2.82 -12.72
C PRO A 67 -6.44 -1.30 -12.77
N TYR A 68 -6.24 -0.67 -11.62
CA TYR A 68 -6.25 0.78 -11.47
C TYR A 68 -4.91 1.37 -11.00
N VAL A 69 -3.84 0.61 -11.06
CA VAL A 69 -2.50 1.14 -10.77
C VAL A 69 -1.99 1.90 -11.99
N PRO A 70 -1.68 3.21 -11.87
CA PRO A 70 -1.07 3.95 -12.98
C PRO A 70 0.21 3.29 -13.47
N ASP A 71 0.43 3.29 -14.79
CA ASP A 71 1.59 2.64 -15.40
C ASP A 71 2.90 3.30 -14.99
N ASP A 72 2.86 4.60 -14.70
CA ASP A 72 4.01 5.38 -14.27
C ASP A 72 4.16 5.51 -12.75
N LEU A 73 3.37 4.76 -11.97
CA LEU A 73 3.47 4.82 -10.51
C LEU A 73 4.86 4.38 -10.07
N LYS A 74 5.51 5.25 -9.32
CA LYS A 74 6.88 5.04 -8.81
C LYS A 74 6.93 5.29 -7.32
N LEU A 75 7.57 4.37 -6.62
CA LEU A 75 7.86 4.48 -5.19
C LEU A 75 9.31 4.89 -5.00
N SER A 76 9.53 5.92 -4.19
CA SER A 76 10.88 6.36 -3.80
C SER A 76 10.95 6.41 -2.28
N ARG A 77 11.62 5.42 -1.69
CA ARG A 77 11.73 5.32 -0.23
C ARG A 77 12.62 6.44 0.32
N ILE A 78 12.11 7.13 1.34
CA ILE A 78 12.84 8.16 2.08
C ILE A 78 13.53 7.53 3.28
N SER A 79 12.81 6.73 4.06
CA SER A 79 13.33 6.07 5.25
C SER A 79 12.62 4.75 5.50
N ARG A 80 13.27 3.89 6.27
CA ARG A 80 12.70 2.61 6.73
C ARG A 80 13.17 2.31 8.14
N THR A 81 12.23 1.87 8.96
CA THR A 81 12.51 1.31 10.28
C THR A 81 11.92 -0.09 10.34
N VAL A 82 12.67 -1.04 10.86
CA VAL A 82 12.22 -2.43 10.98
C VAL A 82 12.63 -3.02 12.32
N ASP A 83 11.72 -3.76 12.93
CA ASP A 83 11.98 -4.63 14.06
C ASP A 83 11.49 -6.06 13.75
N ARG A 84 11.35 -6.92 14.76
CA ARG A 84 10.95 -8.33 14.57
C ARG A 84 9.48 -8.50 14.14
N TRP A 85 8.66 -7.46 14.31
CA TRP A 85 7.20 -7.56 14.10
C TRP A 85 6.66 -6.57 13.10
N ARG A 86 7.38 -5.47 12.89
CA ARG A 86 6.89 -4.35 12.07
C ARG A 86 7.98 -3.74 11.22
N LEU A 87 7.53 -3.21 10.09
CA LEU A 87 8.32 -2.37 9.22
C LEU A 87 7.51 -1.09 8.94
N VAL A 88 8.17 0.05 9.03
CA VAL A 88 7.59 1.33 8.67
C VAL A 88 8.41 1.95 7.56
N ASP A 89 7.75 2.20 6.42
CA ASP A 89 8.34 2.91 5.28
C ASP A 89 7.75 4.30 5.16
N GLU A 90 8.61 5.26 4.99
CA GLU A 90 8.30 6.60 4.53
C GLU A 90 8.68 6.69 3.05
N THR A 91 7.71 6.97 2.19
CA THR A 91 7.88 6.83 0.73
C THR A 91 7.23 8.00 0.01
N THR A 92 7.93 8.56 -0.96
CA THR A 92 7.30 9.45 -1.95
C THR A 92 6.73 8.59 -3.08
N VAL A 93 5.48 8.83 -3.42
CA VAL A 93 4.77 8.13 -4.51
C VAL A 93 4.42 9.13 -5.60
N SER A 94 4.86 8.87 -6.81
CA SER A 94 4.57 9.71 -7.96
C SER A 94 3.82 8.94 -9.03
N PHE A 95 2.85 9.58 -9.66
CA PHE A 95 2.07 9.00 -10.74
C PHE A 95 1.31 10.08 -11.52
N THR A 96 0.83 9.72 -12.71
CA THR A 96 -0.14 10.51 -13.45
C THR A 96 -1.55 9.97 -13.19
N HIS A 97 -2.47 10.85 -12.80
CA HIS A 97 -3.86 10.48 -12.53
C HIS A 97 -4.64 10.34 -13.84
N ASP A 98 -4.34 9.29 -14.59
CA ASP A 98 -4.90 9.01 -15.93
C ASP A 98 -6.06 8.01 -15.92
N ARG A 99 -6.45 7.55 -14.74
CA ARG A 99 -7.52 6.57 -14.52
C ARG A 99 -8.16 6.78 -13.16
N GLU A 100 -9.31 6.14 -12.95
CA GLU A 100 -9.89 6.08 -11.61
C GLU A 100 -8.96 5.35 -10.66
N LEU A 101 -8.97 5.76 -9.40
CA LEU A 101 -8.19 5.15 -8.32
C LEU A 101 -9.13 4.79 -7.16
N PRO A 102 -9.95 3.74 -7.30
CA PRO A 102 -10.94 3.41 -6.27
C PRO A 102 -10.30 3.08 -4.91
N TRP A 103 -9.06 2.65 -4.93
CA TRP A 103 -8.30 2.36 -3.72
C TRP A 103 -7.74 3.59 -3.01
N LEU A 104 -7.65 4.73 -3.69
CA LEU A 104 -7.04 5.96 -3.16
C LEU A 104 -8.00 7.16 -3.21
N LEU A 105 -8.69 7.31 -4.32
CA LEU A 105 -9.58 8.45 -4.62
C LEU A 105 -10.93 7.93 -5.13
N PRO A 106 -11.71 7.20 -4.29
CA PRO A 106 -12.97 6.63 -4.75
C PRO A 106 -13.92 7.72 -5.26
N GLY A 107 -14.51 7.50 -6.43
CA GLY A 107 -15.48 8.39 -7.04
C GLY A 107 -14.91 9.62 -7.74
N VAL A 108 -13.59 9.74 -7.85
CA VAL A 108 -12.93 10.88 -8.52
C VAL A 108 -12.56 10.48 -9.95
N GLU A 109 -13.02 11.28 -10.92
CA GLU A 109 -12.66 11.09 -12.32
C GLU A 109 -11.20 11.44 -12.59
N PRO A 110 -10.57 10.84 -13.62
CA PRO A 110 -9.19 11.15 -13.99
C PRO A 110 -8.99 12.65 -14.27
N THR A 111 -7.97 13.23 -13.66
CA THR A 111 -7.63 14.65 -13.86
C THR A 111 -6.52 14.85 -14.88
N PHE A 112 -5.80 13.79 -15.25
CA PHE A 112 -4.61 13.78 -16.11
C PHE A 112 -3.47 14.66 -15.60
N ARG A 113 -3.51 15.00 -14.31
CA ARG A 113 -2.45 15.73 -13.63
C ARG A 113 -1.45 14.77 -12.99
N ARG A 114 -0.22 15.23 -12.88
CA ARG A 114 0.82 14.50 -12.16
C ARG A 114 0.75 14.79 -10.67
N ALA A 115 0.92 13.75 -9.86
CA ALA A 115 0.98 13.85 -8.41
C ALA A 115 2.30 13.29 -7.89
N GLU A 116 2.78 13.88 -6.81
CA GLU A 116 3.90 13.37 -6.03
C GLU A 116 3.60 13.63 -4.56
N VAL A 117 3.33 12.56 -3.82
CA VAL A 117 2.83 12.66 -2.45
C VAL A 117 3.54 11.69 -1.52
N LEU A 118 3.52 12.04 -0.23
CA LEU A 118 4.03 11.16 0.82
C LEU A 118 3.03 10.09 1.16
N ALA A 119 3.53 8.87 1.35
CA ALA A 119 2.78 7.77 1.96
C ALA A 119 3.63 7.10 3.03
N ILE A 120 2.98 6.69 4.11
CA ILE A 120 3.61 5.94 5.19
C ILE A 120 2.93 4.58 5.29
N ALA A 121 3.71 3.53 5.11
CA ALA A 121 3.23 2.15 5.27
C ALA A 121 3.69 1.60 6.62
N VAL A 122 2.73 1.10 7.39
CA VAL A 122 2.99 0.35 8.62
C VAL A 122 2.62 -1.09 8.35
N VAL A 123 3.62 -1.96 8.31
CA VAL A 123 3.49 -3.36 7.92
C VAL A 123 3.72 -4.24 9.14
N GLY A 124 2.73 -5.04 9.49
CA GLY A 124 2.83 -6.03 10.55
C GLY A 124 3.12 -7.42 9.99
N PHE A 125 3.95 -8.18 10.68
CA PHE A 125 4.33 -9.53 10.27
C PHE A 125 3.93 -10.57 11.33
N ASP A 126 3.64 -11.76 10.84
CA ASP A 126 3.67 -12.98 11.63
C ASP A 126 4.77 -13.85 11.03
N ARG A 127 5.86 -14.03 11.79
CA ARG A 127 7.10 -14.61 11.27
C ARG A 127 7.55 -13.84 10.01
N THR A 128 7.70 -14.51 8.88
CA THR A 128 8.14 -13.91 7.61
C THR A 128 6.99 -13.66 6.64
N ARG A 129 5.73 -13.59 7.12
CA ARG A 129 4.57 -13.28 6.29
C ARG A 129 3.89 -12.00 6.75
N ILE A 130 3.37 -11.26 5.81
CA ILE A 130 2.67 -10.01 6.06
C ILE A 130 1.29 -10.34 6.64
N ARG A 131 1.04 -9.86 7.85
CA ARG A 131 -0.24 -10.00 8.54
C ARG A 131 -1.15 -8.81 8.31
N SER A 132 -0.57 -7.61 8.27
CA SER A 132 -1.35 -6.37 8.14
C SER A 132 -0.56 -5.30 7.42
N GLN A 133 -1.29 -4.43 6.72
CA GLN A 133 -0.75 -3.24 6.08
C GLN A 133 -1.70 -2.09 6.34
N ARG A 134 -1.15 -0.98 6.83
CA ARG A 134 -1.87 0.29 6.94
C ARG A 134 -1.06 1.33 6.20
N ILE A 135 -1.64 1.91 5.16
CA ILE A 135 -0.97 2.89 4.32
C ILE A 135 -1.68 4.24 4.50
N LEU A 136 -0.96 5.20 5.08
CA LEU A 136 -1.44 6.55 5.30
C LEU A 136 -0.93 7.43 4.17
N TRP A 137 -1.85 8.10 3.50
CA TRP A 137 -1.55 9.00 2.39
C TRP A 137 -1.69 10.46 2.81
N ASP A 138 -0.79 11.30 2.34
CA ASP A 138 -0.96 12.76 2.42
C ASP A 138 -2.02 13.19 1.41
N HIS A 139 -3.27 12.98 1.79
CA HIS A 139 -4.41 13.18 0.92
C HIS A 139 -4.69 14.66 0.64
N ALA A 140 -4.39 15.53 1.58
CA ALA A 140 -4.55 16.98 1.40
C ALA A 140 -3.63 17.51 0.30
N THR A 141 -2.36 17.11 0.30
CA THR A 141 -1.41 17.47 -0.75
C THR A 141 -1.83 16.86 -2.09
N LEU A 142 -2.28 15.61 -2.09
CA LEU A 142 -2.78 14.95 -3.30
C LEU A 142 -3.95 15.72 -3.90
N ALA A 143 -4.94 16.07 -3.09
CA ALA A 143 -6.11 16.82 -3.55
C ALA A 143 -5.72 18.19 -4.12
N ALA A 144 -4.79 18.88 -3.47
CA ALA A 144 -4.29 20.17 -3.96
C ALA A 144 -3.58 20.05 -5.32
N GLN A 145 -2.72 19.04 -5.48
CA GLN A 145 -1.99 18.81 -6.73
C GLN A 145 -2.93 18.44 -7.88
N LEU A 146 -3.96 17.66 -7.61
CA LEU A 146 -4.96 17.24 -8.60
C LEU A 146 -6.06 18.28 -8.81
N ASN A 147 -6.10 19.34 -8.00
CA ASN A 147 -7.13 20.38 -8.02
C ASN A 147 -8.55 19.79 -7.82
N ILE A 148 -8.68 18.92 -6.84
CA ILE A 148 -9.95 18.29 -6.45
C ILE A 148 -10.27 18.64 -5.01
N THR A 149 -11.55 18.47 -4.62
CA THR A 149 -11.96 18.64 -3.22
C THR A 149 -11.50 17.41 -2.42
N ALA A 150 -10.79 17.65 -1.30
CA ALA A 150 -10.45 16.58 -0.37
C ALA A 150 -11.73 15.94 0.18
N PRO A 151 -11.81 14.60 0.27
CA PRO A 151 -12.95 13.95 0.89
C PRO A 151 -13.08 14.38 2.34
N ALA A 152 -14.32 14.50 2.82
CA ALA A 152 -14.59 14.78 4.22
C ALA A 152 -13.91 13.71 5.09
N ALA A 153 -13.28 14.15 6.19
CA ALA A 153 -12.67 13.24 7.14
C ALA A 153 -13.75 12.29 7.68
N THR A 154 -13.71 11.06 7.26
CA THR A 154 -14.51 10.02 7.89
C THR A 154 -13.89 9.77 9.26
N GLY A 155 -14.70 9.86 10.30
CA GLY A 155 -14.23 9.77 11.68
C GLY A 155 -13.32 8.57 11.91
N LEU A 156 -12.31 8.78 12.74
CA LEU A 156 -11.42 7.73 13.20
C LEU A 156 -12.22 6.53 13.67
N VAL A 157 -12.06 5.42 12.99
CA VAL A 157 -12.49 4.13 13.50
C VAL A 157 -11.60 3.83 14.70
N ARG A 158 -12.20 3.83 15.89
CA ARG A 158 -11.55 3.48 17.14
C ARG A 158 -11.22 2.00 17.20
#